data_5af45bbd65b8fb8bed8a1e8bab99819b
#
_entry.id   5af45bbd65b8fb8bed8a1e8bab99819b
#
_cell.length_a   1.000
_cell.length_b   1.000
_cell.length_c   1.000
_cell.angle_alpha   90.00
_cell.angle_beta   90.00
_cell.angle_gamma   90.00
#
_symmetry.space_group_name_H-M   'P 1'
#
loop_
_entity.id
_entity.type
_entity.pdbx_description
1 polymer ?
#
loop_
_entity_poly.entity_id
_entity_poly.type
_entity_poly.pdbx_seq_one_letter_code
_entity_poly.pdbx_strand_id
1 'polypeptide(L)'
;MDPYAERYPHLSPYCSFACNPIRYTDETGGVITIVSVEDQTKFYEAMAKLFNDKAGNFSFNSDGQLKYNGDTKGLSRDQKNILDGLRKVMDSKENTTVSFGKSITIKDKNGNDVKINTSDGGGAFTILQAEAIEKEFDVSSNIILIDPDATSTQVEAVTDAYYGDWSNLSLGARTEIVDVLLNVPDMISHEIGHVLNAGKTQDKVIDFNNKARKILGLPKRRYDTNHNERKR
;
A
#
# COMPACT_ATOMS: atom_id res chain seq x y z
N MET A 1 -8.22 26.51 -12.56
CA MET A 1 -9.48 26.61 -13.32
C MET A 1 -10.03 25.20 -13.39
N ASP A 2 -11.30 25.00 -13.06
CA ASP A 2 -11.95 23.68 -13.10
C ASP A 2 -11.99 23.18 -14.56
N PRO A 3 -11.40 22.02 -14.90
CA PRO A 3 -11.40 21.46 -16.25
C PRO A 3 -12.79 21.11 -16.78
N TYR A 4 -13.80 21.06 -15.92
CA TYR A 4 -15.19 20.77 -16.28
C TYR A 4 -16.12 21.99 -16.19
N ALA A 5 -15.58 23.21 -16.06
CA ALA A 5 -16.35 24.44 -15.94
C ALA A 5 -17.42 24.61 -17.06
N GLU A 6 -17.13 24.10 -18.26
CA GLU A 6 -18.06 24.14 -19.41
C GLU A 6 -19.34 23.34 -19.20
N ARG A 7 -19.33 22.35 -18.31
CA ARG A 7 -20.53 21.54 -17.99
C ARG A 7 -21.48 22.25 -17.04
N TYR A 8 -21.01 23.34 -16.42
CA TYR A 8 -21.77 24.10 -15.42
C TYR A 8 -21.71 25.58 -15.71
N PRO A 9 -22.27 26.06 -16.85
CA PRO A 9 -22.12 27.44 -17.32
C PRO A 9 -22.71 28.50 -16.38
N HIS A 10 -23.50 28.08 -15.40
CA HIS A 10 -24.09 28.95 -14.37
C HIS A 10 -23.19 29.13 -13.15
N LEU A 11 -22.06 28.44 -13.09
CA LEU A 11 -21.08 28.56 -11.99
C LEU A 11 -19.83 29.30 -12.45
N SER A 12 -19.17 29.97 -11.51
CA SER A 12 -17.88 30.59 -11.81
C SER A 12 -16.86 29.51 -12.21
N PRO A 13 -16.02 29.73 -13.27
CA PRO A 13 -14.93 28.82 -13.63
C PRO A 13 -13.90 28.57 -12.52
N TYR A 14 -13.92 29.40 -11.48
CA TYR A 14 -13.06 29.28 -10.29
C TYR A 14 -13.78 28.68 -9.09
N CYS A 15 -15.02 28.24 -9.27
CA CYS A 15 -15.83 27.62 -8.22
C CYS A 15 -15.62 26.11 -8.24
N SER A 16 -14.78 25.60 -7.36
CA SER A 16 -14.64 24.16 -7.13
C SER A 16 -15.86 23.63 -6.38
N PHE A 17 -16.24 22.36 -6.64
CA PHE A 17 -17.33 21.65 -5.94
C PHE A 17 -18.68 22.36 -6.01
N ALA A 18 -18.99 23.02 -7.14
CA ALA A 18 -20.19 23.82 -7.30
C ALA A 18 -20.38 24.84 -6.16
N CYS A 19 -19.29 25.42 -5.65
CA CYS A 19 -19.27 26.31 -4.47
C CYS A 19 -19.80 25.67 -3.17
N ASN A 20 -19.85 24.35 -3.09
CA ASN A 20 -20.32 23.62 -1.91
C ASN A 20 -19.39 22.44 -1.58
N PRO A 21 -18.21 22.69 -0.98
CA PRO A 21 -17.22 21.64 -0.68
C PRO A 21 -17.70 20.61 0.37
N ILE A 22 -18.79 20.90 1.07
CA ILE A 22 -19.38 19.97 2.03
C ILE A 22 -20.26 18.93 1.32
N ARG A 23 -20.86 19.29 0.18
CA ARG A 23 -21.83 18.46 -0.53
C ARG A 23 -21.24 17.68 -1.70
N TYR A 24 -20.19 18.18 -2.33
CA TYR A 24 -19.56 17.58 -3.49
C TYR A 24 -18.14 17.17 -3.16
N THR A 25 -17.82 15.92 -3.37
CA THR A 25 -16.46 15.38 -3.27
C THR A 25 -15.76 15.56 -4.61
N ASP A 26 -14.47 15.84 -4.59
CA ASP A 26 -13.64 15.84 -5.80
C ASP A 26 -13.51 14.40 -6.31
N GLU A 27 -14.14 14.11 -7.44
CA GLU A 27 -14.08 12.79 -8.08
C GLU A 27 -12.73 12.51 -8.76
N THR A 28 -11.87 13.52 -8.85
CA THR A 28 -10.53 13.39 -9.47
C THR A 28 -9.40 13.16 -8.47
N GLY A 29 -9.71 13.15 -7.17
CA GLY A 29 -8.77 12.75 -6.11
C GLY A 29 -8.36 11.29 -6.26
N GLY A 30 -7.12 10.97 -5.97
CA GLY A 30 -6.64 9.59 -5.93
C GLY A 30 -7.40 8.78 -4.87
N VAL A 31 -7.50 7.49 -5.10
CA VAL A 31 -8.19 6.57 -4.18
C VAL A 31 -7.37 5.31 -3.96
N ILE A 32 -7.54 4.69 -2.80
CA ILE A 32 -7.13 3.30 -2.60
C ILE A 32 -8.33 2.44 -2.97
N THR A 33 -8.18 1.59 -3.99
CA THR A 33 -9.24 0.71 -4.47
C THR A 33 -8.89 -0.75 -4.20
N ILE A 34 -9.85 -1.50 -3.65
CA ILE A 34 -9.78 -2.94 -3.44
C ILE A 34 -11.07 -3.53 -4.01
N VAL A 35 -10.95 -4.13 -5.19
CA VAL A 35 -12.14 -4.51 -6.00
C VAL A 35 -12.87 -5.72 -5.43
N SER A 36 -12.12 -6.75 -5.02
CA SER A 36 -12.69 -8.01 -4.53
C SER A 36 -13.18 -7.86 -3.09
N VAL A 37 -14.39 -8.36 -2.78
CA VAL A 37 -14.93 -8.39 -1.41
C VAL A 37 -14.05 -9.23 -0.48
N GLU A 38 -13.47 -10.31 -1.00
CA GLU A 38 -12.53 -11.14 -0.25
C GLU A 38 -11.28 -10.34 0.15
N ASP A 39 -10.71 -9.57 -0.79
CA ASP A 39 -9.55 -8.72 -0.54
C ASP A 39 -9.89 -7.55 0.40
N GLN A 40 -11.09 -6.99 0.30
CA GLN A 40 -11.59 -5.99 1.25
C GLN A 40 -11.63 -6.54 2.68
N THR A 41 -12.05 -7.80 2.84
CA THR A 41 -12.07 -8.48 4.14
C THR A 41 -10.66 -8.64 4.70
N LYS A 42 -9.71 -9.12 3.89
CA LYS A 42 -8.29 -9.25 4.30
C LYS A 42 -7.68 -7.91 4.69
N PHE A 43 -7.96 -6.87 3.92
CA PHE A 43 -7.51 -5.51 4.23
C PHE A 43 -8.12 -5.00 5.54
N TYR A 44 -9.43 -5.20 5.74
CA TYR A 44 -10.12 -4.80 6.97
C TYR A 44 -9.56 -5.51 8.20
N GLU A 45 -9.29 -6.81 8.12
CA GLU A 45 -8.65 -7.58 9.20
C GLU A 45 -7.26 -7.02 9.54
N ALA A 46 -6.50 -6.60 8.53
CA ALA A 46 -5.21 -5.95 8.75
C ALA A 46 -5.38 -4.58 9.45
N MET A 47 -6.37 -3.79 9.05
CA MET A 47 -6.68 -2.52 9.71
C MET A 47 -7.17 -2.74 11.14
N ALA A 48 -7.90 -3.82 11.42
CA ALA A 48 -8.33 -4.18 12.76
C ALA A 48 -7.12 -4.42 13.70
N LYS A 49 -6.06 -5.04 13.22
CA LYS A 49 -4.83 -5.23 13.98
C LYS A 49 -4.06 -3.92 14.23
N LEU A 50 -4.13 -2.96 13.29
CA LEU A 50 -3.45 -1.67 13.41
C LEU A 50 -4.23 -0.64 14.23
N PHE A 51 -5.57 -0.67 14.17
CA PHE A 51 -6.42 0.39 14.72
C PHE A 51 -7.39 -0.10 15.81
N ASN A 52 -7.38 -1.41 16.13
CA ASN A 52 -8.25 -2.02 17.14
C ASN A 52 -9.74 -1.66 16.93
N ASP A 53 -10.40 -1.16 17.95
CA ASP A 53 -11.82 -0.73 17.95
C ASP A 53 -12.13 0.40 16.96
N LYS A 54 -11.12 1.14 16.51
CA LYS A 54 -11.27 2.20 15.49
C LYS A 54 -11.25 1.67 14.06
N ALA A 55 -10.98 0.39 13.84
CA ALA A 55 -11.04 -0.21 12.50
C ALA A 55 -12.43 -0.09 11.86
N GLY A 56 -13.51 -0.08 12.65
CA GLY A 56 -14.87 0.14 12.17
C GLY A 56 -15.13 1.48 11.48
N ASN A 57 -14.17 2.42 11.56
CA ASN A 57 -14.23 3.68 10.83
C ASN A 57 -13.76 3.54 9.36
N PHE A 58 -13.13 2.42 9.00
CA PHE A 58 -12.83 2.10 7.61
C PHE A 58 -14.05 1.45 6.95
N SER A 59 -14.30 1.80 5.71
CA SER A 59 -15.37 1.25 4.89
C SER A 59 -15.00 1.29 3.42
N PHE A 60 -15.72 0.54 2.59
CA PHE A 60 -15.57 0.57 1.15
C PHE A 60 -16.88 1.03 0.53
N ASN A 61 -16.81 1.86 -0.52
CA ASN A 61 -17.98 2.20 -1.31
C ASN A 61 -18.29 1.07 -2.34
N SER A 62 -19.32 1.28 -3.18
CA SER A 62 -19.73 0.32 -4.24
C SER A 62 -18.61 0.01 -5.24
N ASP A 63 -17.66 0.91 -5.42
CA ASP A 63 -16.56 0.80 -6.37
C ASP A 63 -15.30 0.18 -5.73
N GLY A 64 -15.40 -0.26 -4.47
CA GLY A 64 -14.29 -0.81 -3.70
C GLY A 64 -13.29 0.23 -3.20
N GLN A 65 -13.64 1.52 -3.22
CA GLN A 65 -12.77 2.58 -2.75
C GLN A 65 -12.81 2.69 -1.24
N LEU A 66 -11.62 2.70 -0.63
CA LEU A 66 -11.43 2.85 0.81
C LEU A 66 -11.84 4.24 1.28
N LYS A 67 -12.59 4.28 2.37
CA LYS A 67 -12.99 5.50 3.09
C LYS A 67 -12.62 5.36 4.57
N TYR A 68 -12.32 6.48 5.22
CA TYR A 68 -12.18 6.56 6.67
C TYR A 68 -13.10 7.65 7.22
N ASN A 69 -14.13 7.27 7.96
CA ASN A 69 -15.20 8.14 8.44
C ASN A 69 -15.10 8.47 9.95
N GLY A 70 -13.93 8.21 10.54
CA GLY A 70 -13.69 8.42 11.97
C GLY A 70 -12.91 9.68 12.29
N ASP A 71 -13.00 10.08 13.56
CA ASP A 71 -12.07 11.05 14.15
C ASP A 71 -10.75 10.36 14.55
N THR A 72 -9.78 11.15 15.00
CA THR A 72 -8.48 10.65 15.49
C THR A 72 -8.41 10.57 17.01
N LYS A 73 -9.55 10.80 17.71
CA LYS A 73 -9.60 10.75 19.16
C LYS A 73 -9.37 9.32 19.66
N GLY A 74 -8.47 9.18 20.62
CA GLY A 74 -8.11 7.86 21.17
C GLY A 74 -7.05 7.09 20.38
N LEU A 75 -6.69 7.51 19.15
CA LEU A 75 -5.57 6.93 18.43
C LEU A 75 -4.23 7.32 19.06
N SER A 76 -3.31 6.37 19.19
CA SER A 76 -1.93 6.63 19.53
C SER A 76 -1.23 7.50 18.48
N ARG A 77 -0.05 8.05 18.81
CA ARG A 77 0.74 8.84 17.87
C ARG A 77 1.11 8.03 16.62
N ASP A 78 1.48 6.76 16.77
CA ASP A 78 1.89 5.92 15.66
C ASP A 78 0.69 5.55 14.78
N GLN A 79 -0.49 5.25 15.38
CA GLN A 79 -1.73 5.04 14.64
C GLN A 79 -2.16 6.30 13.85
N LYS A 80 -2.05 7.50 14.43
CA LYS A 80 -2.29 8.75 13.71
C LYS A 80 -1.36 8.90 12.51
N ASN A 81 -0.08 8.62 12.68
CA ASN A 81 0.89 8.69 11.58
C ASN A 81 0.57 7.70 10.44
N ILE A 82 0.13 6.48 10.77
CA ILE A 82 -0.29 5.49 9.75
C ILE A 82 -1.57 5.97 9.05
N LEU A 83 -2.56 6.45 9.80
CA LEU A 83 -3.79 6.99 9.22
C LEU A 83 -3.53 8.21 8.31
N ASP A 84 -2.66 9.12 8.73
CA ASP A 84 -2.28 10.28 7.92
C ASP A 84 -1.55 9.86 6.64
N GLY A 85 -0.75 8.79 6.70
CA GLY A 85 -0.14 8.19 5.52
C GLY A 85 -1.19 7.61 4.56
N LEU A 86 -2.14 6.83 5.07
CA LEU A 86 -3.25 6.29 4.28
C LEU A 86 -4.07 7.40 3.63
N ARG A 87 -4.42 8.45 4.39
CA ARG A 87 -5.15 9.62 3.87
C ARG A 87 -4.38 10.30 2.73
N LYS A 88 -3.07 10.51 2.89
CA LYS A 88 -2.25 11.10 1.82
C LYS A 88 -2.23 10.28 0.55
N VAL A 89 -2.28 8.96 0.65
CA VAL A 89 -2.41 8.08 -0.53
C VAL A 89 -3.83 8.18 -1.10
N MET A 90 -4.87 8.20 -0.26
CA MET A 90 -6.26 8.39 -0.69
C MET A 90 -6.53 9.77 -1.32
N ASP A 91 -5.79 10.80 -0.91
CA ASP A 91 -5.93 12.18 -1.40
C ASP A 91 -4.87 12.50 -2.49
N SER A 92 -4.08 11.53 -2.92
CA SER A 92 -3.08 11.73 -3.99
C SER A 92 -3.77 11.88 -5.36
N LYS A 93 -3.02 12.36 -6.36
CA LYS A 93 -3.53 12.40 -7.75
C LYS A 93 -3.49 11.03 -8.44
N GLU A 94 -2.75 10.09 -7.89
CA GLU A 94 -2.56 8.77 -8.45
C GLU A 94 -3.43 7.76 -7.69
N ASN A 95 -4.18 6.98 -8.43
CA ASN A 95 -4.93 5.86 -7.86
C ASN A 95 -3.98 4.77 -7.38
N THR A 96 -4.37 4.04 -6.35
CA THR A 96 -3.64 2.90 -5.83
C THR A 96 -4.59 1.71 -5.75
N THR A 97 -4.28 0.64 -6.47
CA THR A 97 -5.02 -0.62 -6.41
C THR A 97 -4.31 -1.59 -5.49
N VAL A 98 -5.02 -2.15 -4.52
CA VAL A 98 -4.51 -3.19 -3.62
C VAL A 98 -5.22 -4.49 -3.94
N SER A 99 -4.44 -5.56 -4.10
CA SER A 99 -4.94 -6.91 -4.36
C SER A 99 -4.18 -7.92 -3.52
N PHE A 100 -4.82 -9.05 -3.23
CA PHE A 100 -4.21 -10.16 -2.52
C PHE A 100 -4.10 -11.38 -3.44
N GLY A 101 -2.90 -11.95 -3.54
CA GLY A 101 -2.65 -13.11 -4.38
C GLY A 101 -1.18 -13.33 -4.68
N LYS A 102 -0.90 -14.46 -5.34
CA LYS A 102 0.48 -14.89 -5.66
C LYS A 102 1.06 -14.22 -6.91
N SER A 103 0.21 -13.68 -7.75
CA SER A 103 0.64 -13.03 -9.00
C SER A 103 -0.44 -12.10 -9.52
N ILE A 104 -0.02 -11.16 -10.36
CA ILE A 104 -0.91 -10.32 -11.17
C ILE A 104 -0.45 -10.38 -12.63
N THR A 105 -1.37 -10.26 -13.55
CA THR A 105 -1.07 -10.08 -14.97
C THR A 105 -1.35 -8.64 -15.35
N ILE A 106 -0.36 -7.95 -15.87
CA ILE A 106 -0.46 -6.60 -16.43
C ILE A 106 -0.10 -6.62 -17.91
N LYS A 107 -0.41 -5.58 -18.64
CA LYS A 107 -0.02 -5.47 -20.05
C LYS A 107 1.22 -4.62 -20.21
N ASP A 108 2.06 -5.00 -21.18
CA ASP A 108 3.10 -4.09 -21.69
C ASP A 108 2.51 -3.08 -22.69
N LYS A 109 3.29 -2.12 -23.16
CA LYS A 109 2.87 -1.13 -24.16
C LYS A 109 2.46 -1.73 -25.52
N ASN A 110 2.87 -2.97 -25.80
CA ASN A 110 2.51 -3.69 -27.01
C ASN A 110 1.21 -4.52 -26.84
N GLY A 111 0.62 -4.48 -25.64
CA GLY A 111 -0.60 -5.23 -25.30
C GLY A 111 -0.35 -6.68 -24.92
N ASN A 112 0.90 -7.11 -24.74
CA ASN A 112 1.23 -8.47 -24.31
C ASN A 112 1.02 -8.60 -22.79
N ASP A 113 0.58 -9.80 -22.38
CA ASP A 113 0.43 -10.12 -20.97
C ASP A 113 1.79 -10.39 -20.31
N VAL A 114 2.05 -9.67 -19.22
CA VAL A 114 3.24 -9.85 -18.37
C VAL A 114 2.77 -10.29 -16.99
N LYS A 115 3.19 -11.48 -16.58
CA LYS A 115 2.89 -12.01 -15.25
C LYS A 115 3.97 -11.59 -14.26
N ILE A 116 3.56 -11.01 -13.14
CA ILE A 116 4.44 -10.62 -12.03
C ILE A 116 4.04 -11.43 -10.80
N ASN A 117 5.01 -12.04 -10.14
CA ASN A 117 4.78 -12.92 -9.00
C ASN A 117 5.24 -12.24 -7.71
N THR A 118 4.49 -12.43 -6.62
CA THR A 118 4.86 -11.94 -5.28
C THR A 118 6.14 -12.57 -4.73
N SER A 119 6.48 -13.79 -5.19
CA SER A 119 7.74 -14.45 -4.85
C SER A 119 8.98 -13.59 -5.15
N ASP A 120 8.91 -12.76 -6.20
CA ASP A 120 10.03 -11.92 -6.63
C ASP A 120 10.25 -10.73 -5.66
N GLY A 121 9.25 -10.41 -4.84
CA GLY A 121 9.27 -9.36 -3.81
C GLY A 121 9.22 -9.87 -2.37
N GLY A 122 9.33 -11.20 -2.15
CA GLY A 122 9.29 -11.76 -0.80
C GLY A 122 7.89 -11.82 -0.18
N GLY A 123 6.86 -11.97 -1.01
CA GLY A 123 5.47 -12.10 -0.60
C GLY A 123 4.63 -10.85 -0.82
N ALA A 124 5.24 -9.71 -1.06
CA ALA A 124 4.54 -8.49 -1.45
C ALA A 124 5.41 -7.61 -2.35
N PHE A 125 4.79 -6.76 -3.15
CA PHE A 125 5.48 -5.73 -3.91
C PHE A 125 4.57 -4.57 -4.28
N THR A 126 5.19 -3.43 -4.58
CA THR A 126 4.55 -2.24 -5.16
C THR A 126 5.11 -1.97 -6.54
N ILE A 127 4.23 -1.70 -7.51
CA ILE A 127 4.56 -1.09 -8.79
C ILE A 127 4.05 0.34 -8.74
N LEU A 128 4.95 1.30 -8.77
CA LEU A 128 4.56 2.72 -8.89
C LEU A 128 4.19 3.01 -10.35
N GLN A 129 3.09 3.73 -10.57
CA GLN A 129 2.61 4.08 -11.92
C GLN A 129 3.71 4.80 -12.74
N ALA A 130 4.44 5.73 -12.13
CA ALA A 130 5.54 6.42 -12.79
C ALA A 130 6.65 5.47 -13.26
N GLU A 131 7.06 4.52 -12.39
CA GLU A 131 8.08 3.51 -12.74
C GLU A 131 7.59 2.50 -13.78
N ALA A 132 6.29 2.17 -13.74
CA ALA A 132 5.69 1.27 -14.72
C ALA A 132 5.71 1.87 -16.13
N ILE A 133 5.46 3.19 -16.24
CA ILE A 133 5.54 3.92 -17.53
C ILE A 133 6.98 3.87 -18.07
N GLU A 134 7.99 4.05 -17.23
CA GLU A 134 9.40 3.95 -17.61
C GLU A 134 9.79 2.53 -18.07
N LYS A 135 9.21 1.51 -17.43
CA LYS A 135 9.41 0.07 -17.75
C LYS A 135 8.52 -0.44 -18.87
N GLU A 136 7.82 0.44 -19.58
CA GLU A 136 6.96 0.11 -20.70
C GLU A 136 5.72 -0.73 -20.35
N PHE A 137 5.23 -0.66 -19.12
CA PHE A 137 3.95 -1.26 -18.73
C PHE A 137 2.78 -0.29 -18.93
N ASP A 138 1.63 -0.83 -19.33
CA ASP A 138 0.37 -0.09 -19.43
C ASP A 138 -0.42 -0.25 -18.14
N VAL A 139 -0.17 0.65 -17.18
CA VAL A 139 -0.88 0.69 -15.91
C VAL A 139 -1.39 2.09 -15.62
N SER A 140 -2.62 2.18 -15.13
CA SER A 140 -3.33 3.42 -14.82
C SER A 140 -3.34 3.78 -13.33
N SER A 141 -2.69 2.98 -12.48
CA SER A 141 -2.63 3.17 -11.03
C SER A 141 -1.32 2.61 -10.47
N ASN A 142 -0.95 3.04 -9.26
CA ASN A 142 -0.03 2.26 -8.45
C ASN A 142 -0.66 0.91 -8.12
N ILE A 143 0.12 -0.15 -8.12
CA ILE A 143 -0.36 -1.51 -7.83
C ILE A 143 0.39 -2.04 -6.59
N ILE A 144 -0.37 -2.48 -5.60
CA ILE A 144 0.14 -3.23 -4.45
C ILE A 144 -0.42 -4.64 -4.54
N LEU A 145 0.45 -5.63 -4.55
CA LEU A 145 0.08 -7.03 -4.50
C LEU A 145 0.70 -7.69 -3.25
N ILE A 146 -0.11 -8.43 -2.52
CA ILE A 146 0.28 -9.10 -1.27
C ILE A 146 -0.16 -10.55 -1.33
N ASP A 147 0.76 -11.48 -1.11
CA ASP A 147 0.45 -12.89 -0.90
C ASP A 147 0.31 -13.17 0.61
N PRO A 148 -0.91 -13.32 1.12
CA PRO A 148 -1.12 -13.61 2.53
C PRO A 148 -0.65 -15.02 2.92
N ASP A 149 -0.46 -15.89 1.94
CA ASP A 149 -0.04 -17.28 2.09
C ASP A 149 1.42 -17.49 1.67
N ALA A 150 2.24 -16.42 1.64
CA ALA A 150 3.64 -16.50 1.25
C ALA A 150 4.37 -17.63 2.03
N THR A 151 5.14 -18.44 1.30
CA THR A 151 5.80 -19.62 1.86
C THR A 151 7.14 -19.27 2.51
N SER A 152 7.65 -20.17 3.37
CA SER A 152 8.97 -20.03 3.97
C SER A 152 10.10 -19.87 2.96
N THR A 153 10.00 -20.50 1.78
CA THR A 153 10.99 -20.38 0.71
C THR A 153 11.06 -18.97 0.14
N GLN A 154 9.90 -18.30 -0.01
CA GLN A 154 9.86 -16.90 -0.45
C GLN A 154 10.47 -15.98 0.60
N VAL A 155 10.26 -16.30 1.87
CA VAL A 155 10.83 -15.57 3.01
C VAL A 155 12.33 -15.77 3.11
N GLU A 156 12.86 -16.98 2.84
CA GLU A 156 14.30 -17.26 2.82
C GLU A 156 15.05 -16.31 1.91
N ALA A 157 14.60 -16.17 0.66
CA ALA A 157 15.25 -15.28 -0.32
C ALA A 157 15.31 -13.82 0.14
N VAL A 158 14.27 -13.36 0.85
CA VAL A 158 14.23 -11.99 1.41
C VAL A 158 15.06 -11.91 2.69
N THR A 159 15.04 -12.94 3.51
CA THR A 159 15.74 -12.95 4.79
C THR A 159 17.25 -13.00 4.61
N ASP A 160 17.75 -13.75 3.63
CA ASP A 160 19.18 -13.75 3.29
C ASP A 160 19.65 -12.35 2.88
N ALA A 161 18.81 -11.60 2.18
CA ALA A 161 19.10 -10.21 1.82
C ALA A 161 19.11 -9.25 3.02
N TYR A 162 18.30 -9.54 4.07
CA TYR A 162 18.13 -8.62 5.22
C TYR A 162 18.94 -8.99 6.46
N TYR A 163 19.11 -10.28 6.72
CA TYR A 163 19.67 -10.78 7.99
C TYR A 163 20.95 -11.61 7.81
N GLY A 164 21.39 -11.79 6.56
CA GLY A 164 22.50 -12.68 6.23
C GLY A 164 22.04 -14.13 6.06
N ASP A 165 23.00 -15.05 6.05
CA ASP A 165 22.78 -16.45 5.73
C ASP A 165 21.72 -17.11 6.62
N TRP A 166 20.55 -17.37 6.03
CA TRP A 166 19.41 -18.05 6.64
C TRP A 166 19.81 -19.42 7.23
N SER A 167 20.74 -20.11 6.58
CA SER A 167 21.18 -21.44 7.00
C SER A 167 21.83 -21.45 8.40
N ASN A 168 22.36 -20.31 8.83
CA ASN A 168 23.01 -20.16 10.13
C ASN A 168 22.03 -19.84 11.27
N LEU A 169 20.75 -19.61 10.98
CA LEU A 169 19.75 -19.33 12.00
C LEU A 169 19.19 -20.63 12.61
N SER A 170 18.94 -20.63 13.92
CA SER A 170 18.22 -21.72 14.56
C SER A 170 16.79 -21.85 14.03
N LEU A 171 16.19 -23.05 14.12
CA LEU A 171 14.80 -23.28 13.69
C LEU A 171 13.82 -22.32 14.38
N GLY A 172 14.00 -22.06 15.68
CA GLY A 172 13.17 -21.11 16.42
C GLY A 172 13.30 -19.68 15.88
N ALA A 173 14.53 -19.23 15.60
CA ALA A 173 14.76 -17.90 15.02
C ALA A 173 14.16 -17.79 13.61
N ARG A 174 14.26 -18.84 12.79
CA ARG A 174 13.62 -18.88 11.46
C ARG A 174 12.11 -18.76 11.54
N THR A 175 11.47 -19.50 12.46
CA THR A 175 10.02 -19.44 12.66
C THR A 175 9.58 -18.05 13.11
N GLU A 176 10.29 -17.45 14.06
CA GLU A 176 10.01 -16.11 14.55
C GLU A 176 10.12 -15.06 13.43
N ILE A 177 11.16 -15.16 12.59
CA ILE A 177 11.35 -14.25 11.44
C ILE A 177 10.23 -14.43 10.41
N VAL A 178 9.83 -15.67 10.11
CA VAL A 178 8.71 -15.95 9.19
C VAL A 178 7.43 -15.33 9.70
N ASP A 179 7.06 -15.51 10.95
CA ASP A 179 5.87 -14.92 11.55
C ASP A 179 5.88 -13.39 11.47
N VAL A 180 7.06 -12.80 11.64
CA VAL A 180 7.26 -11.36 11.53
C VAL A 180 7.13 -10.85 10.09
N LEU A 181 7.69 -11.58 9.12
CA LEU A 181 7.70 -11.16 7.71
C LEU A 181 6.36 -11.42 7.00
N LEU A 182 5.63 -12.47 7.39
CA LEU A 182 4.32 -12.82 6.83
C LEU A 182 3.14 -12.10 7.50
N ASN A 183 3.41 -11.12 8.32
CA ASN A 183 2.36 -10.33 8.96
C ASN A 183 1.71 -9.40 7.93
N VAL A 184 0.50 -9.73 7.47
CA VAL A 184 -0.23 -8.97 6.45
C VAL A 184 -0.34 -7.47 6.76
N PRO A 185 -0.67 -7.01 7.98
CA PRO A 185 -0.64 -5.59 8.32
C PRO A 185 0.74 -4.94 8.16
N ASP A 186 1.82 -5.68 8.45
CA ASP A 186 3.20 -5.20 8.26
C ASP A 186 3.51 -5.02 6.77
N MET A 187 3.17 -6.02 5.93
CA MET A 187 3.33 -5.96 4.49
C MET A 187 2.53 -4.81 3.88
N ILE A 188 1.23 -4.67 4.21
CA ILE A 188 0.41 -3.55 3.74
C ILE A 188 1.05 -2.21 4.09
N SER A 189 1.49 -2.03 5.32
CA SER A 189 2.09 -0.77 5.75
C SER A 189 3.41 -0.48 5.04
N HIS A 190 4.20 -1.50 4.72
CA HIS A 190 5.43 -1.37 3.95
C HIS A 190 5.14 -0.93 2.51
N GLU A 191 4.22 -1.61 1.83
CA GLU A 191 3.87 -1.31 0.45
C GLU A 191 3.17 0.05 0.30
N ILE A 192 2.29 0.43 1.23
CA ILE A 192 1.75 1.79 1.32
C ILE A 192 2.89 2.82 1.53
N GLY A 193 3.92 2.44 2.29
CA GLY A 193 5.12 3.25 2.48
C GLY A 193 5.83 3.56 1.16
N HIS A 194 5.90 2.62 0.21
CA HIS A 194 6.45 2.85 -1.13
C HIS A 194 5.63 3.87 -1.91
N VAL A 195 4.30 3.74 -1.94
CA VAL A 195 3.42 4.72 -2.62
C VAL A 195 3.56 6.11 -1.99
N LEU A 196 3.50 6.20 -0.65
CA LEU A 196 3.58 7.46 0.09
C LEU A 196 4.93 8.18 -0.12
N ASN A 197 5.99 7.45 -0.36
CA ASN A 197 7.34 7.94 -0.49
C ASN A 197 7.91 7.72 -1.90
N ALA A 198 7.07 7.65 -2.92
CA ALA A 198 7.47 7.55 -4.31
C ALA A 198 8.56 8.58 -4.65
N GLY A 199 9.65 8.14 -5.28
CA GLY A 199 10.81 8.97 -5.60
C GLY A 199 11.67 9.40 -4.41
N LYS A 200 11.40 8.91 -3.18
CA LYS A 200 12.23 9.15 -1.99
C LYS A 200 13.08 7.93 -1.65
N THR A 201 13.97 8.10 -0.67
CA THR A 201 14.86 7.05 -0.19
C THR A 201 14.09 5.95 0.55
N GLN A 202 14.60 4.73 0.51
CA GLN A 202 14.06 3.56 1.22
C GLN A 202 13.92 3.79 2.73
N ASP A 203 14.77 4.61 3.33
CA ASP A 203 14.69 4.97 4.75
C ASP A 203 13.31 5.50 5.15
N LYS A 204 12.67 6.29 4.26
CA LYS A 204 11.34 6.84 4.52
C LYS A 204 10.25 5.77 4.53
N VAL A 205 10.39 4.76 3.69
CA VAL A 205 9.50 3.59 3.66
C VAL A 205 9.65 2.80 4.96
N ILE A 206 10.88 2.50 5.36
CA ILE A 206 11.20 1.79 6.60
C ILE A 206 10.74 2.57 7.83
N ASP A 207 10.95 3.88 7.87
CA ASP A 207 10.48 4.75 8.96
C ASP A 207 8.95 4.72 9.10
N PHE A 208 8.23 4.73 7.99
CA PHE A 208 6.78 4.61 7.99
C PHE A 208 6.34 3.23 8.47
N ASN A 209 6.91 2.17 7.92
CA ASN A 209 6.61 0.80 8.28
C ASN A 209 6.93 0.51 9.76
N ASN A 210 8.04 1.03 10.30
CA ASN A 210 8.40 0.85 11.70
C ASN A 210 7.39 1.41 12.72
N LYS A 211 6.52 2.34 12.31
CA LYS A 211 5.40 2.80 13.15
C LYS A 211 4.31 1.73 13.23
N ALA A 212 3.98 1.08 12.11
CA ALA A 212 3.05 -0.04 12.10
C ALA A 212 3.61 -1.22 12.90
N ARG A 213 4.88 -1.57 12.72
CA ARG A 213 5.56 -2.63 13.48
C ARG A 213 5.51 -2.39 14.98
N LYS A 214 5.69 -1.14 15.41
CA LYS A 214 5.59 -0.78 16.83
C LYS A 214 4.17 -0.97 17.37
N ILE A 215 3.13 -0.64 16.58
CA ILE A 215 1.72 -0.91 16.95
C ILE A 215 1.49 -2.42 17.09
N LEU A 216 2.06 -3.21 16.18
CA LEU A 216 1.92 -4.66 16.13
C LEU A 216 2.81 -5.42 17.16
N GLY A 217 3.66 -4.70 17.91
CA GLY A 217 4.61 -5.32 18.83
C GLY A 217 5.78 -6.04 18.14
N LEU A 218 6.04 -5.75 16.87
CA LEU A 218 7.08 -6.36 16.06
C LEU A 218 8.42 -5.62 16.21
N PRO A 219 9.57 -6.31 16.08
CA PRO A 219 10.88 -5.68 16.08
C PRO A 219 11.01 -4.70 14.89
N LYS A 220 11.77 -3.63 15.08
CA LYS A 220 12.03 -2.65 14.03
C LYS A 220 12.81 -3.28 12.87
N ARG A 221 12.41 -2.97 11.64
CA ARG A 221 13.27 -3.20 10.46
C ARG A 221 14.50 -2.31 10.56
N ARG A 222 15.64 -2.87 10.21
CA ARG A 222 16.89 -2.10 10.07
C ARG A 222 16.95 -1.47 8.69
N TYR A 223 17.68 -0.36 8.59
CA TYR A 223 18.02 0.23 7.31
C TYR A 223 19.00 -0.71 6.62
N ASP A 224 18.65 -1.15 5.42
CA ASP A 224 19.48 -2.02 4.61
C ASP A 224 19.91 -1.28 3.34
N THR A 225 21.22 -1.26 3.09
CA THR A 225 21.80 -0.67 1.88
C THR A 225 21.50 -1.51 0.62
N ASN A 226 21.15 -2.78 0.77
CA ASN A 226 20.95 -3.71 -0.34
C ASN A 226 19.58 -3.57 -1.02
N HIS A 227 18.63 -2.85 -0.44
CA HIS A 227 17.32 -2.61 -1.06
C HIS A 227 17.39 -1.72 -2.31
N ASN A 228 18.49 -0.97 -2.46
CA ASN A 228 18.70 -0.07 -3.61
C ASN A 228 19.31 -0.75 -4.84
N GLU A 229 19.72 -2.01 -4.78
CA GLU A 229 20.51 -2.62 -5.85
C GLU A 229 19.75 -3.60 -6.76
N ARG A 230 18.44 -3.82 -6.57
CA ARG A 230 17.64 -4.46 -7.61
C ARG A 230 17.23 -3.47 -8.71
N LYS A 231 18.23 -2.72 -9.21
CA LYS A 231 18.20 -2.24 -10.58
C LYS A 231 18.45 -3.43 -11.48
N ARG A 232 17.40 -4.02 -11.95
CA ARG A 232 17.42 -4.88 -13.15
C ARG A 232 16.49 -4.32 -14.16
#